data_ab3c3324b86153f0f4524e8b18dddd6e
#
_entry.id   ab3c3324b86153f0f4524e8b18dddd6e
#
_cell.length_a   1.000
_cell.length_b   1.000
_cell.length_c   1.000
_cell.angle_alpha   90.00
_cell.angle_beta   90.00
_cell.angle_gamma   90.00
#
_symmetry.space_group_name_H-M   'P 1'
#
loop_
_entity.id
_entity.type
_entity.pdbx_description
1 polymer ?
#
loop_
_entity_poly.entity_id
_entity_poly.type
_entity_poly.pdbx_seq_one_letter_code
_entity_poly.pdbx_strand_id
1 'polypeptide(L)'
;MRRPNRIGHAIPIALLTAVLAACVPATTLPATCRDPSVHFAATLVEERLEPATFDVCRGQQVTITFTIQRNGILHLHGYDDLLPAREVRAGQTVDFAFEAVHVGQFPIALHTIDGSAEVTVGTLIVNEP
;
A
#
# COMPACT_ATOMS: atom_id res chain seq x y z
N MET A 1 -67.53 -4.30 -58.43
CA MET A 1 -66.38 -3.49 -57.93
C MET A 1 -66.19 -3.80 -56.43
N ARG A 2 -65.18 -4.57 -56.11
CA ARG A 2 -64.84 -4.90 -54.70
C ARG A 2 -63.61 -4.04 -54.28
N ARG A 3 -63.75 -3.24 -53.21
CA ARG A 3 -62.68 -2.48 -52.64
C ARG A 3 -61.85 -3.40 -51.69
N PRO A 4 -60.57 -3.39 -51.76
CA PRO A 4 -59.73 -4.16 -50.80
C PRO A 4 -59.67 -3.43 -49.44
N ASN A 5 -59.92 -4.21 -48.41
CA ASN A 5 -59.75 -3.83 -47.01
C ASN A 5 -58.28 -3.71 -46.64
N ARG A 6 -57.83 -2.52 -46.21
CA ARG A 6 -56.48 -2.32 -45.68
C ARG A 6 -56.50 -2.64 -44.21
N ILE A 7 -55.89 -3.76 -43.86
CA ILE A 7 -55.64 -4.15 -42.50
C ILE A 7 -54.39 -3.37 -42.04
N GLY A 8 -54.59 -2.39 -41.19
CA GLY A 8 -53.50 -1.68 -40.52
C GLY A 8 -52.88 -2.56 -39.43
N HIS A 9 -51.66 -2.94 -39.62
CA HIS A 9 -50.86 -3.59 -38.59
C HIS A 9 -50.34 -2.53 -37.63
N ALA A 10 -50.88 -2.51 -36.41
CA ALA A 10 -50.33 -1.74 -35.31
C ALA A 10 -49.15 -2.51 -34.72
N ILE A 11 -47.97 -1.93 -34.84
CA ILE A 11 -46.75 -2.47 -34.22
C ILE A 11 -46.72 -1.96 -32.78
N PRO A 12 -46.68 -2.83 -31.75
CA PRO A 12 -46.49 -2.37 -30.39
C PRO A 12 -45.02 -1.97 -30.19
N ILE A 13 -44.81 -0.71 -29.86
CA ILE A 13 -43.51 -0.22 -29.42
C ILE A 13 -43.27 -0.71 -28.00
N ALA A 14 -42.47 -1.75 -27.86
CA ALA A 14 -41.99 -2.21 -26.55
C ALA A 14 -40.97 -1.21 -26.03
N LEU A 15 -41.33 -0.46 -25.00
CA LEU A 15 -40.43 0.42 -24.27
C LEU A 15 -39.45 -0.46 -23.44
N LEU A 16 -38.24 -0.63 -23.93
CA LEU A 16 -37.17 -1.32 -23.21
C LEU A 16 -36.60 -0.36 -22.17
N THR A 17 -37.05 -0.44 -20.91
CA THR A 17 -36.45 0.28 -19.79
C THR A 17 -35.14 -0.40 -19.42
N ALA A 18 -34.04 0.17 -19.86
CA ALA A 18 -32.70 -0.25 -19.41
C ALA A 18 -32.46 0.20 -17.96
N VAL A 19 -32.55 -0.74 -17.02
CA VAL A 19 -32.13 -0.51 -15.64
C VAL A 19 -30.57 -0.50 -15.63
N LEU A 20 -30.01 0.70 -15.55
CA LEU A 20 -28.60 0.89 -15.27
C LEU A 20 -28.34 0.49 -13.81
N ALA A 21 -27.94 -0.74 -13.57
CA ALA A 21 -27.38 -1.16 -12.30
C ALA A 21 -26.04 -0.44 -12.14
N ALA A 22 -25.99 0.64 -11.35
CA ALA A 22 -24.76 1.27 -10.93
C ALA A 22 -24.05 0.28 -10.00
N CYS A 23 -23.03 -0.41 -10.52
CA CYS A 23 -22.08 -1.13 -9.68
C CYS A 23 -21.30 -0.10 -8.86
N VAL A 24 -21.72 0.15 -7.63
CA VAL A 24 -20.89 0.82 -6.63
C VAL A 24 -19.74 -0.15 -6.35
N PRO A 25 -18.47 0.21 -6.64
CA PRO A 25 -17.37 -0.66 -6.28
C PRO A 25 -17.39 -0.83 -4.75
N ALA A 26 -17.58 -2.06 -4.30
CA ALA A 26 -17.40 -2.38 -2.89
C ALA A 26 -15.94 -2.05 -2.57
N THR A 27 -15.71 -1.06 -1.72
CA THR A 27 -14.39 -0.73 -1.19
C THR A 27 -14.01 -1.87 -0.24
N THR A 28 -13.52 -2.97 -0.80
CA THR A 28 -12.93 -4.03 0.01
C THR A 28 -11.62 -3.49 0.54
N LEU A 29 -11.50 -3.44 1.87
CA LEU A 29 -10.22 -3.17 2.53
C LEU A 29 -9.16 -4.09 1.89
N PRO A 30 -7.95 -3.59 1.61
CA PRO A 30 -6.85 -4.43 1.15
C PRO A 30 -6.75 -5.65 2.07
N ALA A 31 -6.45 -6.81 1.52
CA ALA A 31 -6.36 -8.05 2.31
C ALA A 31 -5.42 -7.91 3.52
N THR A 32 -4.41 -7.05 3.40
CA THR A 32 -3.44 -6.68 4.43
C THR A 32 -4.06 -6.03 5.68
N CYS A 33 -5.20 -5.34 5.58
CA CYS A 33 -5.85 -4.68 6.74
C CYS A 33 -6.64 -5.65 7.64
N ARG A 34 -6.79 -6.90 7.27
CA ARG A 34 -7.53 -7.90 8.05
C ARG A 34 -6.71 -8.50 9.18
N ASP A 35 -5.41 -8.55 9.00
CA ASP A 35 -4.50 -9.16 9.96
C ASP A 35 -4.06 -8.11 10.98
N PRO A 36 -4.07 -8.42 12.28
CA PRO A 36 -3.64 -7.48 13.33
C PRO A 36 -2.13 -7.23 13.31
N SER A 37 -1.36 -8.11 12.68
CA SER A 37 0.09 -7.99 12.57
C SER A 37 0.56 -8.41 11.18
N VAL A 38 1.61 -7.74 10.70
CA VAL A 38 2.23 -8.02 9.40
C VAL A 38 3.74 -8.10 9.54
N HIS A 39 4.34 -8.99 8.76
CA HIS A 39 5.79 -9.19 8.71
C HIS A 39 6.29 -9.04 7.29
N PHE A 40 7.37 -8.29 7.14
CA PHE A 40 8.08 -8.13 5.88
C PHE A 40 9.54 -8.53 6.06
N ALA A 41 10.16 -8.98 4.99
CA ALA A 41 11.59 -9.15 4.90
C ALA A 41 12.11 -8.32 3.72
N ALA A 42 13.18 -7.56 3.93
CA ALA A 42 13.81 -6.77 2.90
C ALA A 42 15.33 -6.83 3.02
N THR A 43 16.01 -6.63 1.91
CA THR A 43 17.46 -6.54 1.87
C THR A 43 17.87 -5.11 1.52
N LEU A 44 18.75 -4.52 2.31
CA LEU A 44 19.36 -3.25 1.98
C LEU A 44 20.55 -3.50 1.05
N VAL A 45 20.34 -3.24 -0.24
CA VAL A 45 21.34 -3.39 -1.31
C VAL A 45 21.77 -2.00 -1.76
N GLU A 46 23.03 -1.66 -1.56
CA GLU A 46 23.55 -0.32 -1.89
C GLU A 46 22.71 0.78 -1.23
N GLU A 47 21.91 1.51 -2.00
CA GLU A 47 21.11 2.65 -1.54
C GLU A 47 19.60 2.41 -1.73
N ARG A 48 19.14 1.16 -1.70
CA ARG A 48 17.72 0.81 -1.79
C ARG A 48 17.39 -0.46 -1.01
N LEU A 49 16.14 -0.53 -0.59
CA LEU A 49 15.54 -1.76 -0.05
C LEU A 49 14.92 -2.60 -1.17
N GLU A 50 14.99 -3.90 -1.03
CA GLU A 50 14.33 -4.86 -1.90
C GLU A 50 13.50 -5.84 -1.04
N PRO A 51 12.16 -5.73 -1.04
CA PRO A 51 11.31 -4.71 -1.69
C PRO A 51 11.48 -3.31 -1.09
N ALA A 52 11.19 -2.26 -1.89
CA ALA A 52 11.34 -0.86 -1.47
C ALA A 52 10.08 -0.26 -0.85
N THR A 53 8.93 -0.92 -0.95
CA THR A 53 7.65 -0.39 -0.47
C THR A 53 6.97 -1.42 0.44
N PHE A 54 6.45 -0.92 1.56
CA PHE A 54 5.73 -1.70 2.56
C PHE A 54 4.36 -1.09 2.78
N ASP A 55 3.31 -1.80 2.35
CA ASP A 55 1.92 -1.38 2.52
C ASP A 55 1.32 -2.02 3.77
N VAL A 56 0.84 -1.19 4.68
CA VAL A 56 0.21 -1.59 5.93
C VAL A 56 -1.04 -0.77 6.20
N CYS A 57 -1.80 -1.13 7.24
CA CYS A 57 -2.95 -0.37 7.69
C CYS A 57 -2.72 0.18 9.09
N ARG A 58 -3.32 1.34 9.37
CA ARG A 58 -3.28 1.92 10.71
C ARG A 58 -3.77 0.92 11.77
N GLY A 59 -3.04 0.84 12.87
CA GLY A 59 -3.31 -0.05 14.00
C GLY A 59 -2.65 -1.43 13.90
N GLN A 60 -2.04 -1.77 12.76
CA GLN A 60 -1.31 -3.03 12.66
C GLN A 60 0.02 -2.99 13.42
N GLN A 61 0.38 -4.12 14.02
CA GLN A 61 1.73 -4.38 14.51
C GLN A 61 2.60 -4.79 13.33
N VAL A 62 3.59 -3.97 13.03
CA VAL A 62 4.48 -4.16 11.86
C VAL A 62 5.84 -4.63 12.33
N THR A 63 6.36 -5.64 11.68
CA THR A 63 7.77 -6.05 11.82
C THR A 63 8.40 -6.10 10.43
N ILE A 64 9.47 -5.35 10.24
CA ILE A 64 10.28 -5.41 9.02
C ILE A 64 11.65 -5.93 9.40
N THR A 65 12.01 -7.10 8.88
CA THR A 65 13.33 -7.71 9.06
C THR A 65 14.22 -7.28 7.90
N PHE A 66 15.26 -6.52 8.20
CA PHE A 66 16.24 -6.05 7.21
C PHE A 66 17.51 -6.90 7.23
N THR A 67 17.87 -7.43 6.08
CA THR A 67 19.23 -7.98 5.85
C THR A 67 20.10 -6.85 5.32
N ILE A 68 21.17 -6.53 6.03
CA ILE A 68 22.00 -5.36 5.78
C ILE A 68 23.22 -5.75 4.97
N GLN A 69 23.44 -5.08 3.83
CA GLN A 69 24.66 -5.26 3.02
C GLN A 69 25.57 -4.03 3.02
N ARG A 70 25.16 -2.96 3.71
CA ARG A 70 25.92 -1.70 3.79
C ARG A 70 25.83 -1.10 5.18
N ASN A 71 26.93 -0.49 5.65
CA ASN A 71 26.95 0.24 6.91
C ASN A 71 26.18 1.57 6.78
N GLY A 72 25.54 2.00 7.85
CA GLY A 72 24.84 3.27 7.92
C GLY A 72 24.00 3.40 9.18
N ILE A 73 23.15 4.41 9.19
CA ILE A 73 22.11 4.60 10.21
C ILE A 73 20.76 4.51 9.51
N LEU A 74 20.00 3.48 9.81
CA LEU A 74 18.67 3.26 9.24
C LEU A 74 17.61 3.97 10.08
N HIS A 75 16.73 4.71 9.41
CA HIS A 75 15.78 5.61 10.04
C HIS A 75 14.42 5.56 9.32
N LEU A 76 13.34 5.36 10.07
CA LEU A 76 11.96 5.50 9.58
C LEU A 76 11.42 6.87 10.00
N HIS A 77 11.40 7.81 9.08
CA HIS A 77 10.88 9.16 9.34
C HIS A 77 9.42 9.14 9.79
N GLY A 78 9.07 10.00 10.74
CA GLY A 78 7.72 10.10 11.28
C GLY A 78 7.36 9.07 12.36
N TYR A 79 8.31 8.19 12.70
CA TYR A 79 8.17 7.18 13.75
C TYR A 79 9.28 7.30 14.82
N ASP A 80 9.95 8.41 14.89
CA ASP A 80 11.13 8.66 15.74
C ASP A 80 10.89 8.37 17.22
N ASP A 81 9.70 8.69 17.72
CA ASP A 81 9.33 8.46 19.12
C ASP A 81 9.12 6.98 19.44
N LEU A 82 8.70 6.18 18.45
CA LEU A 82 8.42 4.75 18.60
C LEU A 82 9.59 3.87 18.15
N LEU A 83 10.36 4.36 17.21
CA LEU A 83 11.43 3.62 16.56
C LEU A 83 12.64 4.53 16.31
N PRO A 84 13.54 4.67 17.28
CA PRO A 84 14.75 5.46 17.12
C PRO A 84 15.60 4.97 15.96
N ALA A 85 16.29 5.90 15.30
CA ALA A 85 17.27 5.57 14.26
C ALA A 85 18.31 4.59 14.79
N ARG A 86 18.71 3.62 13.97
CA ARG A 86 19.59 2.53 14.36
C ARG A 86 20.82 2.44 13.47
N GLU A 87 22.01 2.45 14.07
CA GLU A 87 23.23 2.08 13.37
C GLU A 87 23.14 0.61 12.93
N VAL A 88 23.44 0.38 11.65
CA VAL A 88 23.42 -0.94 11.01
C VAL A 88 24.74 -1.21 10.30
N ARG A 89 25.14 -2.49 10.24
CA ARG A 89 26.40 -2.92 9.63
C ARG A 89 26.16 -4.03 8.63
N ALA A 90 26.96 -4.02 7.57
CA ALA A 90 26.94 -5.08 6.58
C ALA A 90 27.09 -6.46 7.24
N GLY A 91 26.25 -7.42 6.83
CA GLY A 91 26.19 -8.77 7.38
C GLY A 91 25.22 -8.93 8.56
N GLN A 92 24.64 -7.85 9.09
CA GLN A 92 23.63 -7.93 10.16
C GLN A 92 22.24 -8.18 9.61
N THR A 93 21.39 -8.76 10.47
CA THR A 93 19.94 -8.75 10.32
C THR A 93 19.36 -7.96 11.48
N VAL A 94 18.49 -7.00 11.20
CA VAL A 94 17.85 -6.15 12.20
C VAL A 94 16.34 -6.10 12.00
N ASP A 95 15.59 -6.07 13.10
CA ASP A 95 14.15 -5.94 13.08
C ASP A 95 13.73 -4.53 13.48
N PHE A 96 12.83 -3.93 12.68
CA PHE A 96 12.05 -2.77 13.05
C PHE A 96 10.65 -3.24 13.40
N ALA A 97 10.30 -3.13 14.68
CA ALA A 97 9.00 -3.54 15.20
C ALA A 97 8.30 -2.33 15.82
N PHE A 98 7.11 -2.01 15.31
CA PHE A 98 6.35 -0.83 15.71
C PHE A 98 4.86 -1.01 15.40
N GLU A 99 4.00 -0.14 15.99
CA GLU A 99 2.61 -0.02 15.59
C GLU A 99 2.47 1.07 14.52
N ALA A 100 1.71 0.79 13.47
CA ALA A 100 1.41 1.76 12.42
C ALA A 100 0.34 2.76 12.91
N VAL A 101 0.76 3.85 13.57
CA VAL A 101 -0.15 4.79 14.24
C VAL A 101 -0.58 5.97 13.38
N HIS A 102 0.21 6.32 12.36
CA HIS A 102 -0.03 7.48 11.50
C HIS A 102 -0.31 7.03 10.07
N VAL A 103 -1.37 7.56 9.46
CA VAL A 103 -1.70 7.36 8.04
C VAL A 103 -0.83 8.26 7.18
N GLY A 104 -0.31 7.74 6.06
CA GLY A 104 0.52 8.49 5.13
C GLY A 104 1.64 7.68 4.52
N GLN A 105 2.60 8.39 3.94
CA GLN A 105 3.80 7.81 3.37
C GLN A 105 5.02 8.29 4.18
N PHE A 106 5.81 7.35 4.63
CA PHE A 106 6.93 7.58 5.53
C PHE A 106 8.22 7.06 4.88
N PRO A 107 9.18 7.95 4.57
CA PRO A 107 10.46 7.52 4.01
C PRO A 107 11.25 6.67 5.00
N ILE A 108 11.85 5.61 4.49
CA ILE A 108 12.92 4.88 5.17
C ILE A 108 14.23 5.40 4.60
N ALA A 109 15.04 6.01 5.45
CA ALA A 109 16.28 6.65 5.05
C ALA A 109 17.50 5.90 5.58
N LEU A 110 18.58 5.96 4.82
CA LEU A 110 19.91 5.53 5.23
C LEU A 110 20.81 6.76 5.31
N HIS A 111 21.31 7.05 6.50
CA HIS A 111 22.34 8.07 6.71
C HIS A 111 23.73 7.44 6.69
N THR A 112 24.74 8.19 6.29
CA THR A 112 26.12 7.82 6.54
C THR A 112 26.40 7.83 8.05
N ILE A 113 27.40 7.06 8.50
CA ILE A 113 27.75 6.96 9.93
C ILE A 113 28.09 8.33 10.54
N ASP A 114 28.72 9.21 9.76
CA ASP A 114 29.05 10.58 10.17
C ASP A 114 27.88 11.56 10.04
N GLY A 115 26.73 11.10 9.52
CA GLY A 115 25.54 11.93 9.33
C GLY A 115 25.65 12.96 8.19
N SER A 116 26.71 12.91 7.37
CA SER A 116 26.97 13.90 6.31
C SER A 116 26.04 13.76 5.10
N ALA A 117 25.44 12.60 4.89
CA ALA A 117 24.54 12.31 3.77
C ALA A 117 23.36 11.44 4.20
N GLU A 118 22.25 11.62 3.51
CA GLU A 118 21.02 10.84 3.65
C GLU A 118 20.49 10.46 2.28
N VAL A 119 19.99 9.24 2.15
CA VAL A 119 19.27 8.76 0.97
C VAL A 119 18.02 8.00 1.39
N THR A 120 16.90 8.24 0.70
CA THR A 120 15.69 7.43 0.87
C THR A 120 15.89 6.09 0.19
N VAL A 121 15.84 5.02 0.98
CA VAL A 121 16.06 3.64 0.51
C VAL A 121 14.76 2.85 0.34
N GLY A 122 13.66 3.32 0.92
CA GLY A 122 12.35 2.70 0.83
C GLY A 122 11.25 3.59 1.38
N THR A 123 10.00 3.08 1.35
CA THR A 123 8.82 3.81 1.82
C THR A 123 7.86 2.88 2.54
N LEU A 124 7.43 3.28 3.73
CA LEU A 124 6.28 2.70 4.42
C LEU A 124 5.03 3.48 4.00
N ILE A 125 4.00 2.78 3.55
CA ILE A 125 2.69 3.33 3.24
C ILE A 125 1.70 2.80 4.28
N VAL A 126 1.10 3.70 5.05
CA VAL A 126 0.08 3.36 6.04
C VAL A 126 -1.27 3.86 5.55
N ASN A 127 -2.17 2.94 5.28
CA ASN A 127 -3.51 3.20 4.81
C ASN A 127 -4.50 3.28 5.98
N GLU A 128 -5.62 3.99 5.78
CA GLU A 128 -6.79 3.82 6.66
C GLU A 128 -7.33 2.39 6.52
N PRO A 129 -7.74 1.73 7.62
CA PRO A 129 -8.33 0.38 7.59
C PRO A 129 -9.72 0.37 6.97
#